data_0dac64402f1a91633fe6b3f881e2af2f
#
_entry.id   0dac64402f1a91633fe6b3f881e2af2f
#
_cell.length_a   1.000
_cell.length_b   1.000
_cell.length_c   1.000
_cell.angle_alpha   90.00
_cell.angle_beta   90.00
_cell.angle_gamma   90.00
#
_symmetry.space_group_name_H-M   'P 1'
#
loop_
_entity.id
_entity.type
_entity.pdbx_description
1 polymer ?
#
loop_
_entity_poly.entity_id
_entity_poly.type
_entity_poly.pdbx_seq_one_letter_code
_entity_poly.pdbx_strand_id
1 'polypeptide(L)'
;MSKAAALECAPYGIRMNSVHPGVIATPMIMQGDTKAAVEAFAKSIPLKRLAQPEEVSGIILYLASDDSSYSTGAEFIVDGGLTAQ
;
A
#
# COMPACT_ATOMS: atom_id res chain seq x y z
N MET A 1 7.47 9.10 3.59
CA MET A 1 7.00 10.21 4.44
C MET A 1 7.49 9.99 5.86
N SER A 2 8.00 11.01 6.52
CA SER A 2 8.56 10.83 7.85
C SER A 2 7.51 11.03 8.94
N LYS A 3 7.69 10.34 10.06
CA LYS A 3 6.82 10.52 11.23
C LYS A 3 6.98 11.93 11.83
N ALA A 4 8.16 12.53 11.68
CA ALA A 4 8.40 13.88 12.16
C ALA A 4 7.50 14.90 11.47
N ALA A 5 7.31 14.76 10.14
CA ALA A 5 6.42 15.66 9.41
C ALA A 5 4.97 15.52 9.89
N ALA A 6 4.53 14.30 10.21
CA ALA A 6 3.19 14.07 10.74
C ALA A 6 3.01 14.76 12.10
N LEU A 7 4.02 14.67 12.97
CA LEU A 7 3.98 15.32 14.27
C LEU A 7 3.95 16.84 14.17
N GLU A 8 4.70 17.40 13.22
CA GLU A 8 4.72 18.85 12.99
C GLU A 8 3.37 19.37 12.49
N CYS A 9 2.67 18.58 11.67
CA CYS A 9 1.40 18.98 11.08
C CYS A 9 0.19 18.71 11.97
N ALA A 10 0.31 17.82 12.94
CA ALA A 10 -0.81 17.41 13.78
C ALA A 10 -1.50 18.59 14.50
N PRO A 11 -0.75 19.58 15.08
CA PRO A 11 -1.41 20.70 15.75
C PRO A 11 -2.28 21.55 14.84
N TYR A 12 -2.07 21.47 13.52
CA TYR A 12 -2.84 22.22 12.53
C TYR A 12 -4.01 21.45 11.97
N GLY A 13 -4.30 20.26 12.51
CA GLY A 13 -5.38 19.41 12.03
C GLY A 13 -5.06 18.73 10.71
N ILE A 14 -3.79 18.62 10.35
CA ILE A 14 -3.34 17.95 9.13
C ILE A 14 -2.83 16.57 9.49
N ARG A 15 -3.40 15.54 8.85
CA ARG A 15 -2.97 14.15 9.05
C ARG A 15 -2.09 13.71 7.89
N MET A 16 -1.02 13.01 8.20
CA MET A 16 -0.07 12.53 7.19
C MET A 16 0.25 11.07 7.48
N ASN A 17 -0.11 10.21 6.53
CA ASN A 17 0.14 8.78 6.61
C ASN A 17 0.83 8.30 5.34
N SER A 18 1.53 7.17 5.44
CA SER A 18 2.20 6.57 4.29
C SER A 18 1.51 5.27 3.90
N VAL A 19 1.36 5.03 2.60
CA VAL A 19 0.86 3.76 2.08
C VAL A 19 1.99 3.09 1.31
N HIS A 20 2.29 1.84 1.67
CA HIS A 20 3.36 1.06 1.05
C HIS A 20 2.74 -0.15 0.36
N PRO A 21 2.29 0.00 -0.91
CA PRO A 21 1.73 -1.13 -1.64
C PRO A 21 2.83 -2.08 -2.11
N GLY A 22 2.49 -3.35 -2.22
CA GLY A 22 3.37 -4.33 -2.84
C GLY A 22 3.23 -4.28 -4.37
N VAL A 23 3.42 -5.43 -5.02
CA VAL A 23 3.28 -5.51 -6.47
C VAL A 23 1.80 -5.60 -6.82
N ILE A 24 1.36 -4.67 -7.68
CA ILE A 24 -0.03 -4.56 -8.10
C ILE A 24 -0.17 -5.08 -9.52
N ALA A 25 -1.21 -5.87 -9.77
CA ALA A 25 -1.49 -6.39 -11.09
C ALA A 25 -2.04 -5.27 -11.99
N THR A 26 -1.16 -4.70 -12.81
CA THR A 26 -1.52 -3.68 -13.79
C THR A 26 -1.34 -4.25 -15.20
N PRO A 27 -2.01 -3.69 -16.22
CA PRO A 27 -1.79 -4.16 -17.59
C PRO A 27 -0.34 -4.13 -18.01
N MET A 28 0.44 -3.17 -17.54
CA MET A 28 1.84 -3.03 -17.92
C MET A 28 2.68 -4.24 -17.49
N ILE A 29 2.50 -4.74 -16.27
CA ILE A 29 3.30 -5.85 -15.76
C ILE A 29 2.71 -7.22 -16.10
N MET A 30 1.46 -7.28 -16.53
CA MET A 30 0.79 -8.53 -16.86
C MET A 30 0.86 -8.88 -18.34
N GLN A 31 1.71 -8.19 -19.10
CA GLN A 31 1.87 -8.40 -20.53
C GLN A 31 3.30 -8.76 -20.89
N GLY A 32 3.45 -9.43 -22.03
CA GLY A 32 4.75 -9.68 -22.65
C GLY A 32 5.65 -10.60 -21.86
N ASP A 33 6.94 -10.39 -22.01
CA ASP A 33 7.97 -11.28 -21.47
C ASP A 33 8.07 -11.24 -19.95
N THR A 34 7.50 -10.22 -19.31
CA THR A 34 7.58 -10.06 -17.86
C THR A 34 6.54 -10.89 -17.12
N LYS A 35 5.51 -11.35 -17.80
CA LYS A 35 4.40 -12.05 -17.16
C LYS A 35 4.83 -13.28 -16.36
N ALA A 36 5.69 -14.11 -16.96
CA ALA A 36 6.15 -15.33 -16.29
C ALA A 36 6.98 -15.01 -15.04
N ALA A 37 7.83 -13.98 -15.12
CA ALA A 37 8.64 -13.56 -13.99
C ALA A 37 7.76 -13.01 -12.87
N VAL A 38 6.74 -12.23 -13.21
CA VAL A 38 5.80 -11.68 -12.24
C VAL A 38 5.00 -12.80 -11.56
N GLU A 39 4.54 -13.79 -12.31
CA GLU A 39 3.82 -14.93 -11.76
C GLU A 39 4.69 -15.75 -10.81
N ALA A 40 5.97 -15.93 -11.17
CA ALA A 40 6.93 -16.61 -10.29
C ALA A 40 7.15 -15.83 -8.99
N PHE A 41 7.27 -14.50 -9.09
CA PHE A 41 7.40 -13.65 -7.92
C PHE A 41 6.19 -13.72 -7.00
N ALA A 42 4.98 -13.79 -7.59
CA ALA A 42 3.75 -13.86 -6.81
C ALA A 42 3.73 -15.08 -5.88
N LYS A 43 4.38 -16.17 -6.27
CA LYS A 43 4.45 -17.36 -5.43
C LYS A 43 5.26 -17.17 -4.16
N SER A 44 6.14 -16.16 -4.12
CA SER A 44 6.93 -15.82 -2.93
C SER A 44 6.15 -14.98 -1.93
N ILE A 45 5.02 -14.41 -2.32
CA ILE A 45 4.16 -13.61 -1.46
C ILE A 45 3.33 -14.54 -0.57
N PRO A 46 3.21 -14.30 0.74
CA PRO A 46 2.40 -15.17 1.60
C PRO A 46 0.96 -15.38 1.10
N LEU A 47 0.30 -14.37 0.57
CA LEU A 47 -1.04 -14.53 -0.01
C LEU A 47 -1.03 -15.14 -1.41
N LYS A 48 0.16 -15.39 -1.98
CA LYS A 48 0.36 -16.12 -3.23
C LYS A 48 -0.26 -15.45 -4.47
N ARG A 49 -0.46 -14.15 -4.43
CA ARG A 49 -1.00 -13.40 -5.55
C ARG A 49 -0.58 -11.94 -5.49
N LEU A 50 -0.63 -11.26 -6.63
CA LEU A 50 -0.46 -9.81 -6.68
C LEU A 50 -1.74 -9.13 -6.20
N ALA A 51 -1.61 -7.89 -5.73
CA ALA A 51 -2.76 -7.09 -5.36
C ALA A 51 -3.50 -6.61 -6.61
N GLN A 52 -4.81 -6.50 -6.51
CA GLN A 52 -5.60 -5.78 -7.50
C GLN A 52 -5.58 -4.28 -7.15
N PRO A 53 -5.68 -3.39 -8.16
CA PRO A 53 -5.69 -1.94 -7.88
C PRO A 53 -6.74 -1.53 -6.86
N GLU A 54 -7.90 -2.17 -6.85
CA GLU A 54 -8.99 -1.87 -5.92
C GLU A 54 -8.59 -2.13 -4.47
N GLU A 55 -7.68 -3.07 -4.24
CA GLU A 55 -7.24 -3.42 -2.89
C GLU A 55 -6.37 -2.31 -2.27
N VAL A 56 -5.67 -1.54 -3.11
CA VAL A 56 -4.91 -0.38 -2.66
C VAL A 56 -5.82 0.85 -2.58
N SER A 57 -6.74 1.01 -3.52
CA SER A 57 -7.68 2.13 -3.53
C SER A 57 -8.53 2.17 -2.26
N GLY A 58 -8.86 1.01 -1.70
CA GLY A 58 -9.64 0.93 -0.47
C GLY A 58 -8.96 1.60 0.71
N ILE A 59 -7.66 1.36 0.90
CA ILE A 59 -6.94 1.99 2.01
C ILE A 59 -6.74 3.48 1.77
N ILE A 60 -6.54 3.89 0.53
CA ILE A 60 -6.39 5.31 0.19
C ILE A 60 -7.71 6.03 0.48
N LEU A 61 -8.84 5.45 0.11
CA LEU A 61 -10.15 6.02 0.40
C LEU A 61 -10.39 6.15 1.90
N TYR A 62 -10.06 5.11 2.67
CA TYR A 62 -10.16 5.15 4.12
C TYR A 62 -9.35 6.32 4.70
N LEU A 63 -8.09 6.48 4.25
CA LEU A 63 -7.20 7.52 4.76
C LEU A 63 -7.64 8.93 4.34
N ALA A 64 -8.36 9.05 3.23
CA ALA A 64 -8.90 10.34 2.78
C ALA A 64 -10.21 10.70 3.46
N SER A 65 -10.83 9.77 4.19
CA SER A 65 -12.13 9.97 4.81
C SER A 65 -12.02 10.30 6.30
N ASP A 66 -13.13 10.73 6.89
CA ASP A 66 -13.20 10.98 8.33
C ASP A 66 -13.13 9.71 9.17
N ASP A 67 -13.29 8.54 8.54
CA ASP A 67 -13.13 7.25 9.23
C ASP A 67 -11.73 7.06 9.80
N SER A 68 -10.73 7.74 9.20
CA SER A 68 -9.35 7.69 9.67
C SER A 68 -8.96 8.91 10.50
N SER A 69 -9.92 9.60 11.10
CA SER A 69 -9.69 10.88 11.76
C SER A 69 -8.69 10.84 12.91
N TYR A 70 -8.43 9.66 13.48
CA TYR A 70 -7.45 9.51 14.55
C TYR A 70 -6.15 8.86 14.08
N SER A 71 -5.92 8.76 12.77
CA SER A 71 -4.72 8.15 12.18
C SER A 71 -3.80 9.21 11.61
N THR A 72 -2.60 9.32 12.16
CA THR A 72 -1.54 10.17 11.61
C THR A 72 -0.19 9.57 11.97
N GLY A 73 0.81 9.80 11.13
CA GLY A 73 2.15 9.28 11.33
C GLY A 73 2.29 7.77 11.16
N ALA A 74 1.27 7.10 10.66
CA ALA A 74 1.26 5.65 10.51
C ALA A 74 1.71 5.21 9.13
N GLU A 75 2.23 3.99 9.07
CA GLU A 75 2.58 3.34 7.81
C GLU A 75 1.59 2.19 7.58
N PHE A 76 0.95 2.20 6.41
CA PHE A 76 -0.03 1.18 6.04
C PHE A 76 0.55 0.32 4.93
N ILE A 77 0.91 -0.90 5.27
CA ILE A 77 1.55 -1.85 4.34
C ILE A 77 0.47 -2.74 3.72
N VAL A 78 0.43 -2.75 2.38
CA VAL A 78 -0.56 -3.54 1.63
C VAL A 78 0.21 -4.38 0.62
N ASP A 79 0.81 -5.47 1.08
CA ASP A 79 1.74 -6.27 0.28
C ASP A 79 1.52 -7.78 0.36
N GLY A 80 0.37 -8.22 0.84
CA GLY A 80 0.07 -9.65 0.94
C GLY A 80 0.91 -10.40 1.96
N GLY A 81 1.61 -9.69 2.84
CA GLY A 81 2.45 -10.28 3.87
C GLY A 81 3.92 -10.37 3.51
N LEU A 82 4.32 -9.85 2.34
CA LEU A 82 5.69 -9.98 1.84
C LEU A 82 6.73 -9.48 2.86
N THR A 83 6.53 -8.31 3.45
CA THR A 83 7.49 -7.74 4.40
C THR A 83 7.33 -8.28 5.82
N ALA A 84 6.34 -9.11 6.07
CA ALA A 84 6.13 -9.74 7.37
C ALA A 84 6.97 -11.01 7.54
N GLN A 85 7.56 -11.49 6.45
CA GLN A 85 8.39 -12.70 6.48
C GLN A 85 9.74 -12.45 7.10
#